data_8aaf83c08e0f9d3d4162e3c83b71f99a
#
_entry.id   8aaf83c08e0f9d3d4162e3c83b71f99a
#
_cell.length_a   1.000
_cell.length_b   1.000
_cell.length_c   1.000
_cell.angle_alpha   90.00
_cell.angle_beta   90.00
_cell.angle_gamma   90.00
#
_symmetry.space_group_name_H-M   'P 1'
#
loop_
_entity.id
_entity.type
_entity.pdbx_description
1 polymer ?
#
loop_
_entity_poly.entity_id
_entity_poly.type
_entity_poly.pdbx_seq_one_letter_code
_entity_poly.pdbx_strand_id
1 'polypeptide(L)'
;IMRYCIGIDLGGTNIAGGIADLDGKLLLTDSIKTGLPCPASDIADRIALLCRRMATALGLALSDAAWVGIGAPGSVDVDTGTVLYANNLEFDNVPLGQMIHERTGLPVYVDNDANVAAWGEYCAGAGKGSSSMVMVTLGTGVGGGVVLNGKLLTGCNGAAAELGHFVIDMHGKECNCGMRGCFEQYGSVTALICQAREAMAAHKESKLWALAENEEAN
;
A
#
# COMPACT_ATOMS: atom_id res chain seq x y z
N ILE A 1 27.72 13.52 -7.43
CA ILE A 1 26.24 13.63 -7.48
C ILE A 1 25.72 12.37 -6.83
N MET A 2 24.93 12.52 -5.76
CA MET A 2 24.34 11.40 -5.05
C MET A 2 23.13 10.90 -5.84
N ARG A 3 23.16 9.65 -6.33
CA ARG A 3 21.99 9.01 -6.93
C ARG A 3 21.07 8.46 -5.82
N TYR A 4 19.79 8.60 -5.97
CA TYR A 4 18.78 8.18 -5.00
C TYR A 4 17.54 7.63 -5.73
N CYS A 5 16.62 7.02 -5.02
CA CYS A 5 15.32 6.63 -5.52
C CYS A 5 14.20 7.23 -4.68
N ILE A 6 13.02 7.32 -5.28
CA ILE A 6 11.81 7.83 -4.62
C ILE A 6 10.81 6.68 -4.53
N GLY A 7 10.29 6.43 -3.33
CA GLY A 7 9.19 5.51 -3.09
C GLY A 7 7.92 6.30 -2.78
N ILE A 8 6.79 5.87 -3.34
CA ILE A 8 5.46 6.45 -3.10
C ILE A 8 4.51 5.33 -2.66
N ASP A 9 3.81 5.57 -1.58
CA ASP A 9 2.67 4.78 -1.12
C ASP A 9 1.39 5.58 -1.41
N LEU A 10 0.60 5.12 -2.36
CA LEU A 10 -0.62 5.77 -2.81
C LEU A 10 -1.83 5.24 -2.04
N GLY A 11 -2.16 5.89 -0.94
CA GLY A 11 -3.36 5.57 -0.17
C GLY A 11 -4.59 6.41 -0.55
N GLY A 12 -5.78 5.95 -0.19
CA GLY A 12 -7.04 6.68 -0.43
C GLY A 12 -7.14 7.99 0.34
N THR A 13 -6.46 8.13 1.47
CA THR A 13 -6.50 9.34 2.31
C THR A 13 -5.26 10.21 2.16
N ASN A 14 -4.10 9.57 2.12
CA ASN A 14 -2.80 10.22 2.04
C ASN A 14 -1.95 9.54 0.97
N ILE A 15 -1.09 10.34 0.33
CA ILE A 15 0.02 9.89 -0.48
C ILE A 15 1.26 10.09 0.38
N ALA A 16 1.91 8.99 0.78
CA ALA A 16 3.16 9.04 1.51
C ALA A 16 4.33 8.86 0.54
N GLY A 17 5.45 9.51 0.81
CA GLY A 17 6.66 9.40 0.00
C GLY A 17 7.91 9.30 0.84
N GLY A 18 8.93 8.68 0.25
CA GLY A 18 10.26 8.60 0.84
C GLY A 18 11.35 8.69 -0.20
N ILE A 19 12.46 9.31 0.17
CA ILE A 19 13.71 9.27 -0.57
C ILE A 19 14.65 8.31 0.14
N ALA A 20 15.22 7.38 -0.62
CA ALA A 20 16.24 6.46 -0.14
C ALA A 20 17.49 6.53 -1.04
N ASP A 21 18.66 6.23 -0.47
CA ASP A 21 19.85 5.96 -1.26
C ASP A 21 19.71 4.59 -1.98
N LEU A 22 20.64 4.28 -2.87
CA LEU A 22 20.59 3.04 -3.64
C LEU A 22 20.90 1.78 -2.80
N ASP A 23 21.36 1.95 -1.56
CA ASP A 23 21.57 0.87 -0.58
C ASP A 23 20.31 0.61 0.26
N GLY A 24 19.23 1.38 0.02
CA GLY A 24 17.94 1.25 0.69
C GLY A 24 17.82 2.00 2.01
N LYS A 25 18.78 2.87 2.35
CA LYS A 25 18.70 3.71 3.56
C LYS A 25 17.75 4.88 3.31
N LEU A 26 16.71 4.97 4.12
CA LEU A 26 15.76 6.07 4.08
C LEU A 26 16.41 7.38 4.54
N LEU A 27 16.30 8.43 3.73
CA LEU A 27 16.91 9.75 3.95
C LEU A 27 15.86 10.79 4.37
N LEU A 28 14.66 10.72 3.83
CA LEU A 28 13.57 11.64 4.11
C LEU A 28 12.23 10.94 3.85
N THR A 29 11.23 11.30 4.66
CA THR A 29 9.82 10.97 4.40
C THR A 29 8.98 12.22 4.42
N ASP A 30 7.90 12.22 3.64
CA ASP A 30 6.93 13.30 3.59
C ASP A 30 5.59 12.77 3.11
N SER A 31 4.51 13.52 3.27
CA SER A 31 3.19 13.11 2.82
C SER A 31 2.32 14.28 2.41
N ILE A 32 1.32 13.99 1.57
CA ILE A 32 0.31 14.95 1.13
C ILE A 32 -1.05 14.26 1.12
N LYS A 33 -2.14 15.01 1.31
CA LYS A 33 -3.50 14.45 1.20
C LYS A 33 -3.79 13.99 -0.22
N THR A 34 -4.38 12.81 -0.37
CA THR A 34 -4.86 12.31 -1.67
C THR A 34 -5.96 13.22 -2.22
N GLY A 35 -6.86 13.69 -1.35
CA GLY A 35 -7.87 14.70 -1.68
C GLY A 35 -9.01 14.18 -2.54
N LEU A 36 -9.41 12.92 -2.31
CA LEU A 36 -10.58 12.32 -2.97
C LEU A 36 -11.90 13.00 -2.54
N PRO A 37 -12.93 13.02 -3.42
CA PRO A 37 -12.89 12.57 -4.81
C PRO A 37 -12.16 13.56 -5.74
N CYS A 38 -11.32 13.07 -6.63
CA CYS A 38 -10.63 13.89 -7.62
C CYS A 38 -10.19 13.03 -8.82
N PRO A 39 -9.96 13.65 -10.02
CA PRO A 39 -9.43 12.95 -11.18
C PRO A 39 -8.04 12.35 -10.91
N ALA A 40 -7.70 11.26 -11.62
CA ALA A 40 -6.38 10.65 -11.56
C ALA A 40 -5.23 11.63 -11.93
N SER A 41 -5.50 12.62 -12.80
CA SER A 41 -4.57 13.70 -13.13
C SER A 41 -4.12 14.49 -11.91
N ASP A 42 -5.05 14.80 -11.00
CA ASP A 42 -4.76 15.58 -9.79
C ASP A 42 -3.92 14.78 -8.81
N ILE A 43 -4.17 13.45 -8.73
CA ILE A 43 -3.34 12.53 -7.93
C ILE A 43 -1.92 12.49 -8.51
N ALA A 44 -1.80 12.39 -9.84
CA ALA A 44 -0.50 12.41 -10.51
C ALA A 44 0.25 13.73 -10.28
N ASP A 45 -0.45 14.86 -10.31
CA ASP A 45 0.14 16.19 -10.01
C ASP A 45 0.64 16.27 -8.57
N ARG A 46 -0.13 15.73 -7.60
CA ARG A 46 0.26 15.67 -6.19
C ARG A 46 1.47 14.78 -5.96
N ILE A 47 1.53 13.61 -6.60
CA ILE A 47 2.70 12.72 -6.54
C ILE A 47 3.94 13.44 -7.08
N ALA A 48 3.84 14.08 -8.26
CA ALA A 48 4.95 14.81 -8.84
C ALA A 48 5.39 16.00 -7.98
N LEU A 49 4.43 16.70 -7.35
CA LEU A 49 4.72 17.76 -6.40
C LEU A 49 5.45 17.23 -5.16
N LEU A 50 5.01 16.10 -4.60
CA LEU A 50 5.64 15.46 -3.46
C LEU A 50 7.09 15.06 -3.77
N CYS A 51 7.33 14.45 -4.95
CA CYS A 51 8.68 14.11 -5.41
C CYS A 51 9.60 15.34 -5.46
N ARG A 52 9.13 16.44 -6.07
CA ARG A 52 9.91 17.70 -6.15
C ARG A 52 10.17 18.29 -4.78
N ARG A 53 9.16 18.32 -3.91
CA ARG A 53 9.25 18.87 -2.55
C ARG A 53 10.29 18.11 -1.72
N MET A 54 10.26 16.79 -1.76
CA MET A 54 11.21 15.94 -1.04
C MET A 54 12.65 16.13 -1.56
N ALA A 55 12.84 16.13 -2.89
CA ALA A 55 14.16 16.37 -3.48
C ALA A 55 14.73 17.75 -3.06
N THR A 56 13.90 18.79 -3.16
CA THR A 56 14.28 20.15 -2.76
C THR A 56 14.64 20.24 -1.28
N ALA A 57 13.92 19.57 -0.40
CA ALA A 57 14.18 19.56 1.04
C ALA A 57 15.56 18.97 1.39
N LEU A 58 16.08 18.06 0.56
CA LEU A 58 17.43 17.50 0.69
C LEU A 58 18.49 18.26 -0.13
N GLY A 59 18.11 19.33 -0.84
CA GLY A 59 19.01 20.05 -1.74
C GLY A 59 19.44 19.22 -2.97
N LEU A 60 18.62 18.24 -3.38
CA LEU A 60 18.89 17.34 -4.51
C LEU A 60 18.14 17.81 -5.75
N ALA A 61 18.70 17.60 -6.93
CA ALA A 61 17.98 17.78 -8.17
C ALA A 61 17.09 16.55 -8.44
N LEU A 62 15.83 16.77 -8.85
CA LEU A 62 14.92 15.66 -9.17
C LEU A 62 15.50 14.76 -10.27
N SER A 63 16.21 15.34 -11.24
CA SER A 63 16.88 14.61 -12.33
C SER A 63 17.98 13.64 -11.87
N ASP A 64 18.46 13.74 -10.64
CA ASP A 64 19.45 12.82 -10.08
C ASP A 64 18.79 11.58 -9.48
N ALA A 65 17.46 11.57 -9.36
CA ALA A 65 16.73 10.36 -8.98
C ALA A 65 16.86 9.29 -10.07
N ALA A 66 17.11 8.07 -9.66
CA ALA A 66 17.24 6.94 -10.57
C ALA A 66 15.88 6.49 -11.12
N TRP A 67 14.86 6.48 -10.25
CA TRP A 67 13.47 6.11 -10.56
C TRP A 67 12.50 6.57 -9.47
N VAL A 68 11.20 6.48 -9.80
CA VAL A 68 10.09 6.53 -8.84
C VAL A 68 9.44 5.15 -8.80
N GLY A 69 9.33 4.54 -7.62
CA GLY A 69 8.55 3.33 -7.36
C GLY A 69 7.25 3.69 -6.66
N ILE A 70 6.14 3.12 -7.09
CA ILE A 70 4.81 3.44 -6.56
C ILE A 70 4.12 2.15 -6.13
N GLY A 71 3.72 2.06 -4.87
CA GLY A 71 2.75 1.10 -4.37
C GLY A 71 1.36 1.69 -4.53
N ALA A 72 0.51 1.06 -5.31
CA ALA A 72 -0.86 1.48 -5.55
C ALA A 72 -1.85 0.41 -5.08
N PRO A 73 -3.02 0.78 -4.53
CA PRO A 73 -4.03 -0.19 -4.17
C PRO A 73 -4.65 -0.82 -5.40
N GLY A 74 -5.17 -2.04 -5.24
CA GLY A 74 -5.89 -2.76 -6.28
C GLY A 74 -5.01 -3.54 -7.26
N SER A 75 -5.53 -3.75 -8.46
CA SER A 75 -4.85 -4.56 -9.49
C SER A 75 -3.99 -3.67 -10.39
N VAL A 76 -2.75 -4.07 -10.63
CA VAL A 76 -1.78 -3.32 -11.42
C VAL A 76 -1.20 -4.19 -12.53
N ASP A 77 -1.18 -3.67 -13.74
CA ASP A 77 -0.35 -4.18 -14.82
C ASP A 77 1.06 -3.58 -14.65
N VAL A 78 1.97 -4.38 -14.12
CA VAL A 78 3.33 -3.94 -13.79
C VAL A 78 4.18 -3.63 -15.02
N ASP A 79 3.87 -4.24 -16.16
CA ASP A 79 4.62 -4.04 -17.41
C ASP A 79 4.37 -2.65 -17.99
N THR A 80 3.14 -2.16 -17.88
CA THR A 80 2.74 -0.83 -18.38
C THR A 80 2.67 0.24 -17.30
N GLY A 81 2.69 -0.14 -16.02
CA GLY A 81 2.46 0.77 -14.89
C GLY A 81 1.02 1.30 -14.83
N THR A 82 0.07 0.51 -15.36
CA THR A 82 -1.36 0.86 -15.38
C THR A 82 -2.07 0.27 -14.16
N VAL A 83 -2.76 1.09 -13.39
CA VAL A 83 -3.69 0.61 -12.36
C VAL A 83 -4.97 0.19 -13.08
N LEU A 84 -5.17 -1.13 -13.17
CA LEU A 84 -6.32 -1.71 -13.88
C LEU A 84 -7.62 -1.43 -13.14
N TYR A 85 -7.60 -1.58 -11.81
CA TYR A 85 -8.75 -1.29 -10.96
C TYR A 85 -8.32 -0.99 -9.53
N ALA A 86 -8.84 0.12 -8.97
CA ALA A 86 -8.70 0.45 -7.55
C ALA A 86 -9.97 1.16 -7.04
N ASN A 87 -10.81 0.43 -6.30
CA ASN A 87 -12.10 0.91 -5.85
C ASN A 87 -12.00 2.17 -4.96
N ASN A 88 -11.05 2.20 -4.06
CA ASN A 88 -10.83 3.31 -3.11
C ASN A 88 -10.29 4.61 -3.74
N LEU A 89 -9.82 4.55 -5.00
CA LEU A 89 -9.35 5.68 -5.80
C LEU A 89 -10.29 5.97 -6.97
N GLU A 90 -11.31 5.16 -7.17
CA GLU A 90 -12.18 5.19 -8.37
C GLU A 90 -11.39 5.05 -9.69
N PHE A 91 -10.30 4.27 -9.66
CA PHE A 91 -9.48 4.03 -10.83
C PHE A 91 -10.00 2.85 -11.65
N ASP A 92 -10.07 3.07 -12.96
CA ASP A 92 -10.36 2.07 -13.98
C ASP A 92 -9.43 2.31 -15.18
N ASN A 93 -8.49 1.38 -15.40
CA ASN A 93 -7.48 1.44 -16.46
C ASN A 93 -6.70 2.78 -16.49
N VAL A 94 -6.20 3.25 -15.35
CA VAL A 94 -5.45 4.49 -15.23
C VAL A 94 -3.96 4.24 -15.51
N PRO A 95 -3.36 4.85 -16.55
CA PRO A 95 -1.94 4.70 -16.90
C PRO A 95 -1.05 5.54 -15.95
N LEU A 96 -1.07 5.21 -14.67
CA LEU A 96 -0.45 6.02 -13.60
C LEU A 96 1.05 6.19 -13.83
N GLY A 97 1.76 5.14 -14.22
CA GLY A 97 3.19 5.16 -14.50
C GLY A 97 3.55 6.19 -15.57
N GLN A 98 2.82 6.20 -16.69
CA GLN A 98 3.01 7.17 -17.77
C GLN A 98 2.70 8.59 -17.30
N MET A 99 1.59 8.79 -16.59
CA MET A 99 1.18 10.11 -16.08
C MET A 99 2.24 10.73 -15.16
N ILE A 100 2.89 9.94 -14.32
CA ILE A 100 3.97 10.40 -13.44
C ILE A 100 5.26 10.63 -14.23
N HIS A 101 5.59 9.74 -15.19
CA HIS A 101 6.74 9.92 -16.06
C HIS A 101 6.67 11.25 -16.81
N GLU A 102 5.53 11.58 -17.41
CA GLU A 102 5.33 12.84 -18.14
C GLU A 102 5.57 14.08 -17.27
N ARG A 103 5.29 13.99 -15.97
CA ARG A 103 5.43 15.10 -14.99
C ARG A 103 6.81 15.22 -14.37
N THR A 104 7.52 14.10 -14.26
CA THR A 104 8.81 14.04 -13.54
C THR A 104 10.00 13.89 -14.47
N GLY A 105 9.80 13.31 -15.66
CA GLY A 105 10.87 12.91 -16.59
C GLY A 105 11.65 11.68 -16.12
N LEU A 106 11.23 11.00 -15.04
CA LEU A 106 11.92 9.87 -14.44
C LEU A 106 11.32 8.54 -14.90
N PRO A 107 12.07 7.44 -14.91
CA PRO A 107 11.52 6.10 -14.98
C PRO A 107 10.56 5.87 -13.80
N VAL A 108 9.39 5.28 -14.07
CA VAL A 108 8.36 5.01 -13.06
C VAL A 108 7.97 3.55 -13.10
N TYR A 109 7.91 2.93 -11.92
CA TYR A 109 7.48 1.55 -11.74
C TYR A 109 6.29 1.54 -10.77
N VAL A 110 5.22 0.85 -11.13
CA VAL A 110 4.00 0.75 -10.33
C VAL A 110 3.71 -0.71 -10.07
N ASP A 111 3.41 -1.06 -8.83
CA ASP A 111 2.94 -2.38 -8.43
C ASP A 111 1.89 -2.25 -7.32
N ASN A 112 1.26 -3.35 -6.95
CA ASN A 112 0.34 -3.37 -5.82
C ASN A 112 1.05 -2.99 -4.51
N ASP A 113 0.36 -2.28 -3.63
CA ASP A 113 0.89 -1.75 -2.36
C ASP A 113 1.45 -2.84 -1.43
N ALA A 114 0.75 -3.98 -1.28
CA ALA A 114 1.22 -5.10 -0.47
C ALA A 114 2.44 -5.80 -1.10
N ASN A 115 2.50 -5.89 -2.42
CA ASN A 115 3.65 -6.41 -3.15
C ASN A 115 4.90 -5.55 -2.93
N VAL A 116 4.74 -4.22 -3.07
CA VAL A 116 5.85 -3.26 -2.86
C VAL A 116 6.32 -3.29 -1.42
N ALA A 117 5.40 -3.36 -0.44
CA ALA A 117 5.74 -3.48 0.96
C ALA A 117 6.51 -4.78 1.25
N ALA A 118 6.05 -5.92 0.71
CA ALA A 118 6.76 -7.20 0.87
C ALA A 118 8.15 -7.17 0.24
N TRP A 119 8.29 -6.57 -0.95
CA TRP A 119 9.58 -6.42 -1.59
C TRP A 119 10.52 -5.52 -0.80
N GLY A 120 10.02 -4.43 -0.23
CA GLY A 120 10.77 -3.53 0.64
C GLY A 120 11.30 -4.24 1.89
N GLU A 121 10.45 -5.01 2.58
CA GLU A 121 10.83 -5.82 3.74
C GLU A 121 11.86 -6.92 3.38
N TYR A 122 11.73 -7.51 2.20
CA TYR A 122 12.70 -8.50 1.72
C TYR A 122 14.07 -7.88 1.42
N CYS A 123 14.11 -6.72 0.78
CA CYS A 123 15.36 -6.06 0.38
C CYS A 123 16.08 -5.38 1.54
N ALA A 124 15.36 -4.67 2.41
CA ALA A 124 15.93 -3.77 3.40
C ALA A 124 15.41 -3.98 4.83
N GLY A 125 14.32 -4.71 5.02
CA GLY A 125 13.65 -4.91 6.29
C GLY A 125 13.90 -6.28 6.92
N ALA A 126 12.85 -6.83 7.54
CA ALA A 126 12.90 -8.09 8.31
C ALA A 126 13.23 -9.33 7.47
N GLY A 127 12.96 -9.28 6.15
CA GLY A 127 13.27 -10.37 5.22
C GLY A 127 14.68 -10.37 4.68
N LYS A 128 15.51 -9.39 5.02
CA LYS A 128 16.85 -9.24 4.46
C LYS A 128 17.73 -10.45 4.73
N GLY A 129 18.27 -11.02 3.65
CA GLY A 129 19.14 -12.21 3.70
C GLY A 129 18.41 -13.54 3.70
N SER A 130 17.09 -13.56 3.71
CA SER A 130 16.30 -14.78 3.51
C SER A 130 16.22 -15.13 2.02
N SER A 131 16.05 -16.42 1.68
CA SER A 131 15.80 -16.85 0.30
C SER A 131 14.34 -16.71 -0.09
N SER A 132 13.43 -16.77 0.87
CA SER A 132 11.99 -16.68 0.68
C SER A 132 11.33 -16.07 1.90
N MET A 133 10.23 -15.34 1.67
CA MET A 133 9.49 -14.63 2.72
C MET A 133 7.99 -14.59 2.36
N VAL A 134 7.16 -14.70 3.37
CA VAL A 134 5.74 -14.34 3.30
C VAL A 134 5.52 -13.14 4.23
N MET A 135 4.93 -12.10 3.71
CA MET A 135 4.49 -10.95 4.49
C MET A 135 2.97 -10.88 4.51
N VAL A 136 2.41 -10.59 5.67
CA VAL A 136 0.98 -10.33 5.85
C VAL A 136 0.83 -8.92 6.40
N THR A 137 0.03 -8.09 5.74
CA THR A 137 -0.32 -6.76 6.23
C THR A 137 -1.69 -6.79 6.87
N LEU A 138 -1.78 -6.28 8.10
CA LEU A 138 -3.03 -6.17 8.84
C LEU A 138 -3.39 -4.69 8.98
N GLY A 139 -4.40 -4.28 8.24
CA GLY A 139 -4.93 -2.92 8.22
C GLY A 139 -6.45 -2.92 8.12
N THR A 140 -7.05 -2.01 7.37
CA THR A 140 -8.49 -2.01 7.06
C THR A 140 -8.92 -3.36 6.49
N GLY A 141 -8.09 -3.95 5.62
CA GLY A 141 -8.18 -5.32 5.14
C GLY A 141 -6.97 -6.15 5.55
N VAL A 142 -6.79 -7.29 4.90
CA VAL A 142 -5.60 -8.14 4.99
C VAL A 142 -4.97 -8.27 3.62
N GLY A 143 -3.78 -7.69 3.47
CA GLY A 143 -2.96 -7.87 2.28
C GLY A 143 -1.86 -8.89 2.51
N GLY A 144 -1.15 -9.22 1.43
CA GLY A 144 0.01 -10.11 1.51
C GLY A 144 0.94 -9.94 0.34
N GLY A 145 2.19 -10.37 0.56
CA GLY A 145 3.17 -10.50 -0.49
C GLY A 145 4.08 -11.69 -0.22
N VAL A 146 4.46 -12.38 -1.26
CA VAL A 146 5.29 -13.58 -1.19
C VAL A 146 6.52 -13.38 -2.04
N VAL A 147 7.68 -13.55 -1.43
CA VAL A 147 8.96 -13.66 -2.15
C VAL A 147 9.39 -15.12 -2.11
N LEU A 148 9.64 -15.72 -3.27
CA LEU A 148 10.05 -17.10 -3.39
C LEU A 148 11.35 -17.17 -4.19
N ASN A 149 12.40 -17.73 -3.58
CA ASN A 149 13.73 -17.84 -4.19
C ASN A 149 14.23 -16.50 -4.77
N GLY A 150 14.08 -15.42 -4.00
CA GLY A 150 14.54 -14.08 -4.39
C GLY A 150 13.68 -13.38 -5.44
N LYS A 151 12.47 -13.86 -5.71
CA LYS A 151 11.55 -13.24 -6.67
C LYS A 151 10.18 -13.03 -6.05
N LEU A 152 9.62 -11.84 -6.27
CA LEU A 152 8.25 -11.55 -5.88
C LEU A 152 7.28 -12.44 -6.68
N LEU A 153 6.35 -13.09 -6.00
CA LEU A 153 5.32 -13.94 -6.60
C LEU A 153 4.12 -13.08 -6.97
N THR A 154 4.01 -12.71 -8.24
CA THR A 154 2.91 -11.89 -8.76
C THR A 154 1.80 -12.71 -9.41
N GLY A 155 2.08 -13.98 -9.78
CA GLY A 155 1.14 -14.82 -10.51
C GLY A 155 1.03 -14.46 -12.00
N CYS A 156 0.11 -15.13 -12.69
CA CYS A 156 -0.06 -14.94 -14.15
C CYS A 156 -0.86 -13.67 -14.50
N ASN A 157 -1.55 -13.07 -13.54
CA ASN A 157 -2.43 -11.91 -13.72
C ASN A 157 -2.21 -10.83 -12.65
N GLY A 158 -1.07 -10.86 -11.94
CA GLY A 158 -0.74 -9.88 -10.90
C GLY A 158 -1.47 -10.06 -9.56
N ALA A 159 -2.32 -11.09 -9.42
CA ALA A 159 -3.17 -11.30 -8.24
C ALA A 159 -2.71 -12.48 -7.35
N ALA A 160 -1.42 -12.81 -7.35
CA ALA A 160 -0.89 -13.77 -6.38
C ALA A 160 -0.80 -13.13 -4.99
N ALA A 161 -0.73 -13.99 -3.98
CA ALA A 161 -0.58 -13.60 -2.59
C ALA A 161 -1.73 -12.76 -1.99
N GLU A 162 -2.95 -12.90 -2.54
CA GLU A 162 -4.18 -12.37 -1.96
C GLU A 162 -4.55 -13.12 -0.66
N LEU A 163 -3.66 -13.05 0.34
CA LEU A 163 -3.71 -13.87 1.57
C LEU A 163 -4.96 -13.57 2.41
N GLY A 164 -5.50 -12.37 2.31
CA GLY A 164 -6.73 -11.99 3.00
C GLY A 164 -7.96 -12.73 2.48
N HIS A 165 -7.92 -13.20 1.23
CA HIS A 165 -9.09 -13.80 0.57
C HIS A 165 -9.07 -15.32 0.53
N PHE A 166 -8.07 -16.00 1.14
CA PHE A 166 -8.22 -17.44 1.31
C PHE A 166 -9.26 -17.77 2.38
N VAL A 167 -10.06 -18.80 2.08
CA VAL A 167 -11.21 -19.17 2.92
C VAL A 167 -10.74 -20.00 4.11
N ILE A 168 -10.97 -19.52 5.33
CA ILE A 168 -10.68 -20.23 6.59
C ILE A 168 -11.93 -20.86 7.20
N ASP A 169 -13.13 -20.39 6.80
CA ASP A 169 -14.42 -20.94 7.22
C ASP A 169 -15.42 -20.88 6.07
N MET A 170 -15.68 -22.03 5.44
CA MET A 170 -16.59 -22.10 4.27
C MET A 170 -18.04 -21.67 4.58
N HIS A 171 -18.46 -21.68 5.85
CA HIS A 171 -19.78 -21.25 6.31
C HIS A 171 -19.76 -19.88 7.02
N GLY A 172 -18.63 -19.19 6.96
CA GLY A 172 -18.35 -17.98 7.69
C GLY A 172 -18.96 -16.71 7.13
N LYS A 173 -18.42 -15.56 7.58
CA LYS A 173 -18.89 -14.21 7.23
C LYS A 173 -18.77 -13.97 5.71
N GLU A 174 -19.70 -13.19 5.15
CA GLU A 174 -19.60 -12.73 3.77
C GLU A 174 -18.41 -11.78 3.60
N CYS A 175 -17.72 -11.90 2.46
CA CYS A 175 -16.62 -11.04 2.09
C CYS A 175 -16.98 -10.19 0.87
N ASN A 176 -16.48 -8.97 0.81
CA ASN A 176 -16.69 -8.05 -0.31
C ASN A 176 -16.17 -8.59 -1.65
N CYS A 177 -15.27 -9.58 -1.64
CA CYS A 177 -14.81 -10.28 -2.84
C CYS A 177 -15.84 -11.25 -3.43
N GLY A 178 -17.02 -11.40 -2.80
CA GLY A 178 -18.10 -12.30 -3.22
C GLY A 178 -18.03 -13.71 -2.62
N MET A 179 -16.96 -14.03 -1.88
CA MET A 179 -16.81 -15.32 -1.18
C MET A 179 -17.29 -15.23 0.26
N ARG A 180 -17.32 -16.38 0.96
CA ARG A 180 -17.58 -16.47 2.40
C ARG A 180 -16.36 -16.98 3.12
N GLY A 181 -16.16 -16.49 4.36
CA GLY A 181 -15.15 -17.00 5.28
C GLY A 181 -13.72 -16.66 4.95
N CYS A 182 -13.48 -15.61 4.18
CA CYS A 182 -12.14 -15.09 3.92
C CYS A 182 -11.44 -14.69 5.22
N PHE A 183 -10.15 -14.94 5.31
CA PHE A 183 -9.33 -14.59 6.48
C PHE A 183 -9.47 -13.12 6.88
N GLU A 184 -9.57 -12.21 5.91
CA GLU A 184 -9.77 -10.77 6.15
C GLU A 184 -10.96 -10.47 7.06
N GLN A 185 -12.06 -11.23 6.94
CA GLN A 185 -13.27 -11.03 7.76
C GLN A 185 -13.08 -11.37 9.24
N TYR A 186 -11.93 -11.94 9.58
CA TYR A 186 -11.57 -12.36 10.94
C TYR A 186 -10.28 -11.70 11.44
N GLY A 187 -9.29 -11.50 10.56
CA GLY A 187 -7.94 -11.08 10.91
C GLY A 187 -7.62 -9.61 10.64
N SER A 188 -8.48 -8.86 9.95
CA SER A 188 -8.23 -7.43 9.71
C SER A 188 -8.49 -6.58 10.97
N VAL A 189 -7.94 -5.35 10.99
CA VAL A 189 -8.25 -4.36 12.03
C VAL A 189 -9.74 -4.05 12.07
N THR A 190 -10.38 -3.92 10.90
CA THR A 190 -11.84 -3.74 10.80
C THR A 190 -12.59 -4.91 11.45
N ALA A 191 -12.16 -6.14 11.18
CA ALA A 191 -12.75 -7.34 11.78
C ALA A 191 -12.55 -7.36 13.30
N LEU A 192 -11.36 -6.97 13.79
CA LEU A 192 -11.08 -6.88 15.22
C LEU A 192 -12.00 -5.87 15.93
N ILE A 193 -12.19 -4.68 15.32
CA ILE A 193 -13.11 -3.65 15.85
C ILE A 193 -14.55 -4.19 15.90
N CYS A 194 -15.02 -4.86 14.84
CA CYS A 194 -16.35 -5.46 14.83
C CYS A 194 -16.51 -6.52 15.91
N GLN A 195 -15.55 -7.44 16.04
CA GLN A 195 -15.56 -8.49 17.06
C GLN A 195 -15.51 -7.91 18.48
N ALA A 196 -14.69 -6.86 18.69
CA ALA A 196 -14.62 -6.16 19.98
C ALA A 196 -15.99 -5.53 20.32
N ARG A 197 -16.65 -4.87 19.38
CA ARG A 197 -17.99 -4.28 19.59
C ARG A 197 -19.06 -5.35 19.88
N GLU A 198 -19.03 -6.47 19.15
CA GLU A 198 -19.93 -7.60 19.40
C GLU A 198 -19.73 -8.17 20.82
N ALA A 199 -18.47 -8.38 21.23
CA ALA A 199 -18.14 -8.87 22.56
C ALA A 199 -18.53 -7.86 23.65
N MET A 200 -18.30 -6.57 23.45
CA MET A 200 -18.71 -5.52 24.38
C MET A 200 -20.24 -5.49 24.54
N ALA A 201 -21.01 -5.64 23.47
CA ALA A 201 -22.46 -5.68 23.53
C ALA A 201 -22.98 -6.86 24.37
N ALA A 202 -22.28 -8.01 24.32
CA ALA A 202 -22.60 -9.19 25.14
C ALA A 202 -22.10 -9.05 26.61
N HIS A 203 -21.10 -8.22 26.87
CA HIS A 203 -20.44 -8.04 28.16
C HIS A 203 -20.47 -6.57 28.61
N LYS A 204 -21.59 -6.14 29.19
CA LYS A 204 -21.80 -4.74 29.60
C LYS A 204 -20.87 -4.27 30.72
N GLU A 205 -20.27 -5.20 31.48
CA GLU A 205 -19.28 -4.98 32.49
C GLU A 205 -17.84 -4.80 31.96
N SER A 206 -17.64 -4.89 30.66
CA SER A 206 -16.33 -4.79 30.04
C SER A 206 -15.70 -3.41 30.26
N LYS A 207 -14.43 -3.40 30.65
CA LYS A 207 -13.62 -2.16 30.74
C LYS A 207 -13.39 -1.47 29.40
N LEU A 208 -13.61 -2.15 28.29
CA LEU A 208 -13.49 -1.57 26.95
C LEU A 208 -14.47 -0.43 26.72
N TRP A 209 -15.65 -0.44 27.37
CA TRP A 209 -16.61 0.67 27.30
C TRP A 209 -15.99 2.00 27.75
N ALA A 210 -15.31 2.00 28.88
CA ALA A 210 -14.66 3.19 29.41
C ALA A 210 -13.50 3.69 28.52
N LEU A 211 -12.85 2.81 27.79
CA LEU A 211 -11.80 3.19 26.82
C LEU A 211 -12.41 3.77 25.53
N ALA A 212 -13.48 3.19 25.02
CA ALA A 212 -14.17 3.66 23.80
C ALA A 212 -14.80 5.05 23.99
N GLU A 213 -15.39 5.33 25.16
CA GLU A 213 -15.97 6.65 25.48
C GLU A 213 -14.91 7.77 25.52
N ASN A 214 -13.67 7.45 25.88
CA ASN A 214 -12.58 8.42 25.88
C ASN A 214 -12.00 8.74 24.51
N GLU A 215 -12.20 7.90 23.49
CA GLU A 215 -11.75 8.14 22.11
C GLU A 215 -12.73 9.01 21.33
N GLU A 216 -14.03 8.99 21.66
CA GLU A 216 -15.01 9.88 21.03
C GLU A 216 -14.96 11.32 21.56
N ALA A 217 -14.20 11.57 22.63
CA ALA A 217 -14.04 12.88 23.27
C ALA A 217 -12.76 13.65 22.82
N ASN A 218 -11.92 13.07 21.96
CA ASN A 218 -10.74 13.67 21.37
C ASN A 218 -10.84 13.70 19.84
#